data_4d8f6ac6d22ace0c0901cc6b3ff6f4c9
#
_entry.id   4d8f6ac6d22ace0c0901cc6b3ff6f4c9
#
_cell.length_a   1.000
_cell.length_b   1.000
_cell.length_c   1.000
_cell.angle_alpha   90.00
_cell.angle_beta   90.00
_cell.angle_gamma   90.00
#
_symmetry.space_group_name_H-M   'P 1'
#
loop_
_entity.id
_entity.type
_entity.pdbx_description
1 polymer ?
#
loop_
_entity_poly.entity_id
_entity_poly.type
_entity_poly.pdbx_seq_one_letter_code
_entity_poly.pdbx_strand_id
1 'polypeptide(L)'
;MPSKLDTTTISQVRLSNDQYFQEEAPKKQIYLHHTAGNGNAVGVAKFWNSNDTRIATAFVIGNKGTIVQCFSSKHWAYHLGIDNQDFAPHGLRYQNLNKLSVGIEVCNWGPLKQVNGKYINYVKSVVDPSEVTVLDKPFKGHVLWHKYTDEQIESTRQLLVYLCETYNIPKTYRKEIF
;
A
#
# COMPACT_ATOMS: atom_id res chain seq x y z
N MET A 1 21.95 14.23 -4.46
CA MET A 1 21.53 12.82 -4.38
C MET A 1 20.17 12.78 -3.70
N PRO A 2 19.24 11.93 -4.10
CA PRO A 2 17.96 11.82 -3.38
C PRO A 2 18.23 11.37 -1.94
N SER A 3 17.46 11.94 -1.00
CA SER A 3 17.62 11.67 0.44
C SER A 3 17.41 10.18 0.76
N LYS A 4 18.24 9.62 1.63
CA LYS A 4 18.09 8.26 2.14
C LYS A 4 17.05 8.26 3.27
N LEU A 5 16.29 7.17 3.41
CA LEU A 5 15.33 7.01 4.51
C LEU A 5 16.05 7.05 5.86
N ASP A 6 15.64 7.95 6.72
CA ASP A 6 15.98 7.89 8.15
C ASP A 6 14.99 6.95 8.85
N THR A 7 15.44 5.75 9.16
CA THR A 7 14.60 4.73 9.79
C THR A 7 14.14 5.10 11.21
N THR A 8 14.78 6.07 11.86
CA THR A 8 14.37 6.55 13.21
C THR A 8 13.09 7.37 13.15
N THR A 9 12.71 7.89 11.98
CA THR A 9 11.47 8.64 11.77
C THR A 9 10.25 7.75 11.53
N ILE A 10 10.43 6.43 11.37
CA ILE A 10 9.33 5.48 11.17
C ILE A 10 8.55 5.31 12.47
N SER A 11 7.29 5.71 12.47
CA SER A 11 6.39 5.54 13.60
C SER A 11 6.01 4.07 13.78
N GLN A 12 6.04 3.58 15.01
CA GLN A 12 5.67 2.20 15.33
C GLN A 12 4.22 2.15 15.84
N VAL A 13 3.33 1.49 15.10
CA VAL A 13 1.96 1.19 15.56
C VAL A 13 1.76 -0.32 15.40
N ARG A 14 2.21 -1.06 16.41
CA ARG A 14 2.25 -2.52 16.35
C ARG A 14 0.85 -3.12 16.37
N LEU A 15 0.62 -4.04 15.45
CA LEU A 15 -0.55 -4.91 15.46
C LEU A 15 -0.38 -6.01 16.52
N SER A 16 -1.50 -6.52 17.04
CA SER A 16 -1.53 -7.71 17.88
C SER A 16 -0.97 -8.93 17.14
N ASN A 17 -0.41 -9.87 17.86
CA ASN A 17 0.28 -11.03 17.30
C ASN A 17 -0.61 -11.95 16.45
N ASP A 18 -1.91 -11.89 16.64
CA ASP A 18 -2.93 -12.63 15.89
C ASP A 18 -3.29 -11.95 14.54
N GLN A 19 -2.85 -10.70 14.30
CA GLN A 19 -3.15 -9.94 13.09
C GLN A 19 -2.17 -10.18 11.93
N TYR A 20 -1.09 -10.89 12.17
CA TYR A 20 -0.09 -11.24 11.17
C TYR A 20 0.59 -12.57 11.51
N PHE A 21 1.36 -13.11 10.59
CA PHE A 21 2.13 -14.34 10.81
C PHE A 21 3.55 -13.96 11.21
N GLN A 22 3.97 -14.38 12.41
CA GLN A 22 5.32 -14.12 12.96
C GLN A 22 6.42 -14.99 12.33
N GLU A 23 6.11 -15.67 11.26
CA GLU A 23 7.05 -16.46 10.50
C GLU A 23 7.95 -15.55 9.64
N GLU A 24 9.25 -15.65 9.81
CA GLU A 24 10.20 -14.98 8.91
C GLU A 24 10.28 -15.70 7.56
N ALA A 25 10.26 -14.92 6.49
CA ALA A 25 10.36 -15.44 5.14
C ALA A 25 11.24 -14.53 4.26
N PRO A 26 11.94 -15.10 3.28
CA PRO A 26 12.69 -14.31 2.31
C PRO A 26 11.73 -13.41 1.52
N LYS A 27 12.10 -12.14 1.37
CA LYS A 27 11.32 -11.17 0.60
C LYS A 27 11.91 -11.02 -0.79
N LYS A 28 11.07 -11.18 -1.81
CA LYS A 28 11.45 -11.15 -3.23
C LYS A 28 10.79 -10.02 -4.01
N GLN A 29 9.71 -9.44 -3.45
CA GLN A 29 8.87 -8.46 -4.11
C GLN A 29 8.31 -7.46 -3.10
N ILE A 30 7.92 -6.29 -3.59
CA ILE A 30 7.20 -5.26 -2.82
C ILE A 30 5.93 -4.92 -3.60
N TYR A 31 4.80 -4.86 -2.92
CA TYR A 31 3.53 -4.44 -3.51
C TYR A 31 3.03 -3.16 -2.87
N LEU A 32 2.67 -2.20 -3.74
CA LEU A 32 2.02 -0.96 -3.34
C LEU A 32 0.51 -1.10 -3.49
N HIS A 33 -0.20 -0.75 -2.45
CA HIS A 33 -1.65 -0.68 -2.41
C HIS A 33 -2.09 0.75 -2.10
N HIS A 34 -3.36 1.05 -2.29
CA HIS A 34 -3.99 2.25 -1.77
C HIS A 34 -5.11 1.86 -0.80
N THR A 35 -5.21 2.60 0.30
CA THR A 35 -6.09 2.22 1.42
C THR A 35 -7.58 2.34 1.12
N ALA A 36 -7.97 2.98 0.01
CA ALA A 36 -9.35 3.44 -0.20
C ALA A 36 -9.89 4.18 1.04
N GLY A 37 -9.08 5.03 1.67
CA GLY A 37 -9.38 5.67 2.95
C GLY A 37 -8.79 7.07 3.07
N ASN A 38 -9.09 7.73 4.20
CA ASN A 38 -8.53 9.04 4.51
C ASN A 38 -7.01 8.95 4.78
N GLY A 39 -6.32 10.05 4.75
CA GLY A 39 -4.86 10.13 4.87
C GLY A 39 -4.25 9.75 6.23
N ASN A 40 -4.96 9.01 7.10
CA ASN A 40 -4.54 8.69 8.45
C ASN A 40 -3.94 7.29 8.57
N ALA A 41 -2.62 7.17 8.44
CA ALA A 41 -1.90 5.90 8.53
C ALA A 41 -2.08 5.18 9.88
N VAL A 42 -2.12 5.91 10.99
CA VAL A 42 -2.37 5.35 12.33
C VAL A 42 -3.78 4.79 12.43
N GLY A 43 -4.77 5.48 11.84
CA GLY A 43 -6.16 5.02 11.78
C GLY A 43 -6.29 3.70 11.03
N VAL A 44 -5.56 3.51 9.93
CA VAL A 44 -5.52 2.27 9.17
C VAL A 44 -4.97 1.11 10.03
N ALA A 45 -3.84 1.31 10.70
CA ALA A 45 -3.25 0.31 11.58
C ALA A 45 -4.20 -0.06 12.75
N LYS A 46 -4.89 0.92 13.35
CA LYS A 46 -5.89 0.66 14.39
C LYS A 46 -7.09 -0.12 13.86
N PHE A 47 -7.54 0.17 12.64
CA PHE A 47 -8.63 -0.58 12.00
C PHE A 47 -8.25 -2.05 11.81
N TRP A 48 -7.06 -2.34 11.30
CA TRP A 48 -6.60 -3.72 11.17
C TRP A 48 -6.52 -4.45 12.52
N ASN A 49 -6.17 -3.73 13.58
CA ASN A 49 -6.10 -4.30 14.93
C ASN A 49 -7.47 -4.53 15.59
N SER A 50 -8.56 -4.10 14.96
CA SER A 50 -9.93 -4.25 15.46
C SER A 50 -10.70 -5.42 14.86
N ASN A 51 -10.06 -6.24 14.02
CA ASN A 51 -10.65 -7.41 13.37
C ASN A 51 -9.69 -8.61 13.47
N ASP A 52 -10.11 -9.78 13.04
CA ASP A 52 -9.36 -11.03 13.12
C ASP A 52 -9.00 -11.63 11.75
N THR A 53 -8.99 -10.80 10.71
CA THR A 53 -8.85 -11.26 9.32
C THR A 53 -7.40 -11.54 8.90
N ARG A 54 -6.42 -11.05 9.65
CA ARG A 54 -4.99 -11.03 9.26
C ARG A 54 -4.74 -10.38 7.91
N ILE A 55 -5.59 -9.42 7.53
CA ILE A 55 -5.41 -8.60 6.33
C ILE A 55 -4.75 -7.30 6.74
N ALA A 56 -3.47 -7.16 6.39
CA ALA A 56 -2.67 -5.99 6.74
C ALA A 56 -1.43 -5.90 5.86
N THR A 57 -0.78 -4.73 5.85
CA THR A 57 0.57 -4.54 5.29
C THR A 57 1.57 -4.17 6.35
N ALA A 58 2.86 -4.43 6.09
CA ALA A 58 3.92 -4.11 7.04
C ALA A 58 4.07 -2.60 7.27
N PHE A 59 3.73 -1.79 6.26
CA PHE A 59 3.84 -0.33 6.32
C PHE A 59 2.59 0.35 5.78
N VAL A 60 2.29 1.51 6.36
CA VAL A 60 1.26 2.45 5.87
C VAL A 60 1.87 3.83 5.75
N ILE A 61 1.63 4.52 4.64
CA ILE A 61 2.10 5.88 4.39
C ILE A 61 0.91 6.84 4.39
N GLY A 62 0.90 7.79 5.33
CA GLY A 62 -0.11 8.82 5.46
C GLY A 62 0.08 9.98 4.46
N ASN A 63 -0.95 10.80 4.28
CA ASN A 63 -0.94 11.91 3.31
C ASN A 63 0.12 13.01 3.58
N LYS A 64 0.69 13.05 4.80
CA LYS A 64 1.83 13.94 5.15
C LYS A 64 3.18 13.23 5.05
N GLY A 65 3.26 12.10 4.34
CA GLY A 65 4.49 11.31 4.21
C GLY A 65 4.87 10.51 5.47
N THR A 66 4.07 10.55 6.54
CA THR A 66 4.35 9.76 7.74
C THR A 66 4.35 8.27 7.42
N ILE A 67 5.46 7.59 7.68
CA ILE A 67 5.56 6.13 7.55
C ILE A 67 5.23 5.49 8.90
N VAL A 68 4.24 4.61 8.89
CA VAL A 68 3.87 3.78 10.05
C VAL A 68 4.27 2.34 9.76
N GLN A 69 4.99 1.71 10.68
CA GLN A 69 5.28 0.28 10.64
C GLN A 69 4.34 -0.46 11.59
N CYS A 70 3.63 -1.45 11.04
CA CYS A 70 2.62 -2.23 11.72
C CYS A 70 3.18 -3.53 12.34
N PHE A 71 4.11 -4.15 11.65
CA PHE A 71 4.87 -5.33 12.11
C PHE A 71 6.22 -5.40 11.37
N SER A 72 7.12 -6.27 11.82
CA SER A 72 8.40 -6.46 11.13
C SER A 72 8.21 -6.89 9.68
N SER A 73 8.86 -6.22 8.74
CA SER A 73 8.78 -6.58 7.32
C SER A 73 9.34 -7.97 6.98
N LYS A 74 10.00 -8.64 7.91
CA LYS A 74 10.38 -10.05 7.79
C LYS A 74 9.17 -10.99 7.89
N HIS A 75 8.15 -10.59 8.64
CA HIS A 75 6.89 -11.29 8.83
C HIS A 75 5.95 -11.05 7.65
N TRP A 76 4.73 -11.59 7.70
CA TRP A 76 3.77 -11.44 6.62
C TRP A 76 2.32 -11.46 7.11
N ALA A 77 1.43 -10.88 6.33
CA ALA A 77 -0.02 -10.95 6.49
C ALA A 77 -0.66 -11.08 5.10
N TYR A 78 -1.93 -11.33 5.03
CA TYR A 78 -2.65 -11.32 3.75
C TYR A 78 -2.80 -9.88 3.27
N HIS A 79 -2.46 -9.62 2.00
CA HIS A 79 -2.63 -8.29 1.42
C HIS A 79 -2.90 -8.28 -0.09
N LEU A 80 -2.78 -9.43 -0.77
CA LEU A 80 -2.89 -9.47 -2.23
C LEU A 80 -4.29 -9.90 -2.72
N GLY A 81 -5.07 -10.61 -1.90
CA GLY A 81 -6.34 -11.14 -2.32
C GLY A 81 -6.25 -12.19 -3.44
N ILE A 82 -5.09 -12.83 -3.58
CA ILE A 82 -4.80 -13.80 -4.64
C ILE A 82 -4.92 -15.22 -4.09
N ASP A 83 -5.56 -16.09 -4.81
CA ASP A 83 -5.67 -17.51 -4.50
C ASP A 83 -5.04 -18.41 -5.58
N ASN A 84 -5.20 -19.74 -5.43
CA ASN A 84 -4.65 -20.71 -6.38
C ASN A 84 -5.23 -20.57 -7.79
N GLN A 85 -6.46 -20.08 -7.93
CA GLN A 85 -7.14 -19.95 -9.21
C GLN A 85 -6.54 -18.82 -10.05
N ASP A 86 -6.00 -17.79 -9.39
CA ASP A 86 -5.40 -16.64 -10.06
C ASP A 86 -4.10 -17.00 -10.81
N PHE A 87 -3.44 -18.09 -10.41
CA PHE A 87 -2.18 -18.53 -11.04
C PHE A 87 -2.39 -19.46 -12.25
N ALA A 88 -3.48 -20.23 -12.25
CA ALA A 88 -3.73 -21.25 -13.27
C ALA A 88 -3.81 -20.68 -14.70
N PRO A 89 -4.48 -19.55 -14.99
CA PRO A 89 -4.55 -18.98 -16.34
C PRO A 89 -3.20 -18.57 -16.90
N HIS A 90 -2.20 -18.33 -16.03
CA HIS A 90 -0.85 -17.90 -16.40
C HIS A 90 0.14 -19.06 -16.46
N GLY A 91 -0.32 -20.31 -16.30
CA GLY A 91 0.55 -21.49 -16.28
C GLY A 91 1.54 -21.53 -15.09
N LEU A 92 1.25 -20.75 -14.05
CA LEU A 92 2.10 -20.63 -12.86
C LEU A 92 1.65 -21.61 -11.77
N ARG A 93 2.61 -22.09 -11.00
CA ARG A 93 2.31 -22.83 -9.76
C ARG A 93 2.01 -21.85 -8.63
N TYR A 94 1.07 -22.22 -7.78
CA TYR A 94 0.79 -21.44 -6.57
C TYR A 94 2.08 -21.16 -5.80
N GLN A 95 2.24 -19.90 -5.46
CA GLN A 95 3.27 -19.43 -4.55
C GLN A 95 2.58 -18.52 -3.53
N ASN A 96 2.91 -18.65 -2.25
CA ASN A 96 2.41 -17.71 -1.26
C ASN A 96 3.11 -16.35 -1.40
N LEU A 97 2.66 -15.55 -2.35
CA LEU A 97 3.23 -14.23 -2.63
C LEU A 97 3.07 -13.27 -1.47
N ASN A 98 2.02 -13.41 -0.64
CA ASN A 98 1.90 -12.64 0.60
C ASN A 98 3.10 -12.87 1.52
N LYS A 99 3.54 -14.12 1.65
CA LYS A 99 4.70 -14.49 2.46
C LYS A 99 6.01 -13.99 1.85
N LEU A 100 6.14 -14.03 0.52
CA LEU A 100 7.35 -13.68 -0.22
C LEU A 100 7.46 -12.18 -0.55
N SER A 101 6.53 -11.36 -0.08
CA SER A 101 6.50 -9.92 -0.37
C SER A 101 6.44 -9.06 0.88
N VAL A 102 6.70 -7.77 0.68
CA VAL A 102 6.39 -6.71 1.63
C VAL A 102 5.26 -5.88 1.06
N GLY A 103 4.12 -5.82 1.76
CA GLY A 103 3.02 -4.93 1.42
C GLY A 103 3.22 -3.54 2.01
N ILE A 104 2.90 -2.51 1.23
CA ILE A 104 2.87 -1.11 1.64
C ILE A 104 1.53 -0.52 1.22
N GLU A 105 0.76 0.00 2.16
CA GLU A 105 -0.42 0.82 1.88
C GLU A 105 -0.07 2.29 1.81
N VAL A 106 -0.54 2.99 0.78
CA VAL A 106 -0.44 4.45 0.69
C VAL A 106 -1.85 5.02 0.84
N CYS A 107 -2.06 5.87 1.84
CA CYS A 107 -3.38 6.44 2.14
C CYS A 107 -3.89 7.28 0.96
N ASN A 108 -5.00 6.84 0.36
CA ASN A 108 -5.59 7.50 -0.79
C ASN A 108 -7.03 7.02 -0.98
N TRP A 109 -7.93 7.90 -1.42
CA TRP A 109 -9.33 7.55 -1.68
C TRP A 109 -9.52 6.71 -2.95
N GLY A 110 -8.53 6.69 -3.84
CA GLY A 110 -8.64 6.00 -5.13
C GLY A 110 -9.49 6.77 -6.14
N PRO A 111 -10.32 6.08 -6.93
CA PRO A 111 -11.13 6.71 -7.97
C PRO A 111 -12.21 7.62 -7.39
N LEU A 112 -12.46 8.73 -8.07
CA LEU A 112 -13.45 9.74 -7.71
C LEU A 112 -14.56 9.81 -8.75
N LYS A 113 -15.68 10.42 -8.37
CA LYS A 113 -16.78 10.76 -9.28
C LYS A 113 -17.09 12.24 -9.19
N GLN A 114 -17.59 12.83 -10.28
CA GLN A 114 -18.12 14.18 -10.26
C GLN A 114 -19.66 14.11 -10.17
N VAL A 115 -20.23 14.76 -9.17
CA VAL A 115 -21.68 14.83 -8.94
C VAL A 115 -22.03 16.27 -8.58
N ASN A 116 -22.93 16.90 -9.35
CA ASN A 116 -23.38 18.29 -9.16
C ASN A 116 -22.20 19.27 -9.01
N GLY A 117 -21.16 19.12 -9.86
CA GLY A 117 -19.98 19.97 -9.88
C GLY A 117 -18.97 19.71 -8.76
N LYS A 118 -19.22 18.76 -7.84
CA LYS A 118 -18.31 18.37 -6.75
C LYS A 118 -17.64 17.04 -7.03
N TYR A 119 -16.37 16.90 -6.64
CA TYR A 119 -15.67 15.62 -6.63
C TYR A 119 -16.01 14.86 -5.36
N ILE A 120 -16.40 13.62 -5.50
CA ILE A 120 -16.79 12.76 -4.36
C ILE A 120 -16.06 11.42 -4.42
N ASN A 121 -15.69 10.91 -3.26
CA ASN A 121 -15.14 9.57 -3.10
C ASN A 121 -16.26 8.51 -2.95
N TYR A 122 -15.89 7.25 -2.80
CA TYR A 122 -16.85 6.14 -2.72
C TYR A 122 -17.73 6.17 -1.45
N VAL A 123 -17.28 6.82 -0.35
CA VAL A 123 -18.08 7.04 0.86
C VAL A 123 -18.90 8.34 0.79
N LYS A 124 -19.02 8.94 -0.40
CA LYS A 124 -19.78 10.17 -0.67
C LYS A 124 -19.26 11.43 0.03
N SER A 125 -18.02 11.43 0.52
CA SER A 125 -17.38 12.64 1.02
C SER A 125 -16.87 13.50 -0.14
N VAL A 126 -16.98 14.83 0.02
CA VAL A 126 -16.45 15.77 -0.96
C VAL A 126 -14.93 15.83 -0.85
N VAL A 127 -14.26 15.81 -1.99
CA VAL A 127 -12.81 15.97 -2.13
C VAL A 127 -12.52 17.34 -2.71
N ASP A 128 -11.52 18.02 -2.15
CA ASP A 128 -11.09 19.33 -2.65
C ASP A 128 -10.58 19.22 -4.10
N PRO A 129 -10.96 20.14 -5.01
CA PRO A 129 -10.48 20.10 -6.38
C PRO A 129 -8.96 20.10 -6.54
N SER A 130 -8.20 20.68 -5.60
CA SER A 130 -6.74 20.68 -5.59
C SER A 130 -6.13 19.30 -5.31
N GLU A 131 -6.93 18.40 -4.73
CA GLU A 131 -6.56 16.99 -4.43
C GLU A 131 -7.02 16.01 -5.52
N VAL A 132 -7.44 16.52 -6.69
CA VAL A 132 -7.93 15.70 -7.80
C VAL A 132 -6.91 15.66 -8.93
N THR A 133 -6.64 14.45 -9.41
CA THR A 133 -5.93 14.21 -10.66
C THR A 133 -6.91 13.79 -11.74
N VAL A 134 -6.85 14.49 -12.90
CA VAL A 134 -7.60 14.11 -14.09
C VAL A 134 -6.63 13.46 -15.07
N LEU A 135 -6.92 12.22 -15.46
CA LEU A 135 -6.10 11.49 -16.42
C LEU A 135 -6.59 11.75 -17.85
N ASP A 136 -5.67 11.88 -18.80
CA ASP A 136 -5.97 12.00 -20.23
C ASP A 136 -6.65 10.75 -20.81
N LYS A 137 -6.32 9.58 -20.23
CA LYS A 137 -6.92 8.28 -20.59
C LYS A 137 -7.39 7.56 -19.35
N PRO A 138 -8.53 6.85 -19.42
CA PRO A 138 -9.02 6.09 -18.27
C PRO A 138 -8.00 5.04 -17.80
N PHE A 139 -7.79 4.97 -16.49
CA PHE A 139 -7.11 3.88 -15.82
C PHE A 139 -8.14 3.06 -15.03
N LYS A 140 -8.24 1.76 -15.29
CA LYS A 140 -9.27 0.87 -14.70
C LYS A 140 -10.70 1.46 -14.81
N GLY A 141 -11.01 2.10 -15.95
CA GLY A 141 -12.33 2.70 -16.20
C GLY A 141 -12.59 4.07 -15.55
N HIS A 142 -11.60 4.67 -14.89
CA HIS A 142 -11.74 5.96 -14.20
C HIS A 142 -10.75 6.99 -14.72
N VAL A 143 -11.19 8.24 -14.88
CA VAL A 143 -10.34 9.39 -15.26
C VAL A 143 -10.07 10.31 -14.07
N LEU A 144 -10.90 10.29 -13.04
CA LEU A 144 -10.78 11.12 -11.85
C LEU A 144 -10.22 10.30 -10.69
N TRP A 145 -9.11 10.76 -10.11
CA TRP A 145 -8.42 10.07 -9.04
C TRP A 145 -8.04 11.04 -7.92
N HIS A 146 -8.07 10.58 -6.70
CA HIS A 146 -7.48 11.31 -5.58
C HIS A 146 -5.96 11.41 -5.78
N LYS A 147 -5.42 12.61 -5.66
CA LYS A 147 -3.99 12.90 -5.85
C LYS A 147 -3.18 12.36 -4.67
N TYR A 148 -2.04 11.75 -4.95
CA TYR A 148 -1.01 11.54 -3.94
C TYR A 148 -0.26 12.84 -3.70
N THR A 149 0.10 13.12 -2.44
CA THR A 149 0.94 14.29 -2.11
C THR A 149 2.41 14.02 -2.48
N ASP A 150 3.18 15.08 -2.64
CA ASP A 150 4.61 14.96 -2.94
C ASP A 150 5.36 14.29 -1.77
N GLU A 151 4.91 14.53 -0.53
CA GLU A 151 5.43 13.89 0.67
C GLU A 151 5.16 12.38 0.69
N GLN A 152 3.98 11.94 0.24
CA GLN A 152 3.68 10.50 0.10
C GLN A 152 4.58 9.86 -0.94
N ILE A 153 4.75 10.50 -2.10
CA ILE A 153 5.58 10.01 -3.19
C ILE A 153 7.03 9.87 -2.73
N GLU A 154 7.59 10.88 -2.07
CA GLU A 154 8.96 10.85 -1.59
C GLU A 154 9.16 9.81 -0.48
N SER A 155 8.27 9.72 0.50
CA SER A 155 8.33 8.72 1.56
C SER A 155 8.20 7.29 1.01
N THR A 156 7.32 7.09 0.01
CA THR A 156 7.19 5.81 -0.68
C THR A 156 8.50 5.45 -1.40
N ARG A 157 9.07 6.40 -2.14
CA ARG A 157 10.35 6.20 -2.83
C ARG A 157 11.47 5.81 -1.87
N GLN A 158 11.62 6.53 -0.76
CA GLN A 158 12.64 6.26 0.25
C GLN A 158 12.47 4.87 0.87
N LEU A 159 11.22 4.51 1.24
CA LEU A 159 10.91 3.20 1.82
C LEU A 159 11.17 2.07 0.82
N LEU A 160 10.80 2.24 -0.46
CA LEU A 160 11.09 1.27 -1.52
C LEU A 160 12.59 1.04 -1.68
N VAL A 161 13.39 2.10 -1.74
CA VAL A 161 14.86 1.99 -1.85
C VAL A 161 15.43 1.24 -0.65
N TYR A 162 15.02 1.61 0.57
CA TYR A 162 15.44 0.94 1.80
C TYR A 162 15.11 -0.56 1.80
N LEU A 163 13.87 -0.94 1.44
CA LEU A 163 13.46 -2.34 1.42
C LEU A 163 14.15 -3.14 0.31
N CYS A 164 14.34 -2.55 -0.88
CA CYS A 164 15.09 -3.18 -1.95
C CYS A 164 16.55 -3.47 -1.53
N GLU A 165 17.19 -2.54 -0.85
CA GLU A 165 18.56 -2.73 -0.32
C GLU A 165 18.59 -3.76 0.83
N THR A 166 17.62 -3.70 1.74
CA THR A 166 17.54 -4.61 2.89
C THR A 166 17.36 -6.07 2.48
N TYR A 167 16.54 -6.33 1.46
CA TYR A 167 16.17 -7.67 1.02
C TYR A 167 16.81 -8.10 -0.30
N ASN A 168 17.70 -7.30 -0.86
CA ASN A 168 18.31 -7.53 -2.17
C ASN A 168 17.28 -7.75 -3.29
N ILE A 169 16.19 -6.93 -3.27
CA ILE A 169 15.15 -6.97 -4.29
C ILE A 169 15.58 -6.07 -5.46
N PRO A 170 15.54 -6.55 -6.71
CA PRO A 170 15.86 -5.72 -7.88
C PRO A 170 14.95 -4.49 -7.97
N LYS A 171 15.56 -3.32 -8.23
CA LYS A 171 14.84 -2.04 -8.39
C LYS A 171 14.20 -1.94 -9.79
N THR A 172 13.39 -2.93 -10.15
CA THR A 172 12.71 -3.01 -11.45
C THR A 172 11.21 -3.11 -11.25
N TYR A 173 10.46 -2.34 -12.02
CA TYR A 173 9.00 -2.45 -12.04
C TYR A 173 8.59 -3.68 -12.89
N ARG A 174 7.78 -4.54 -12.31
CA ARG A 174 7.18 -5.67 -13.02
C ARG A 174 5.68 -5.46 -13.14
N LYS A 175 5.21 -5.41 -14.37
CA LYS A 175 3.80 -5.19 -14.71
C LYS A 175 3.03 -6.51 -14.93
N GLU A 176 3.75 -7.63 -15.01
CA GLU A 176 3.30 -8.76 -15.80
C GLU A 176 2.44 -9.77 -15.06
N ILE A 177 2.16 -9.63 -13.78
CA ILE A 177 1.62 -10.78 -13.05
C ILE A 177 0.12 -10.67 -12.76
N PHE A 178 -0.45 -9.48 -12.65
CA PHE A 178 -1.89 -9.34 -12.28
C PHE A 178 -2.54 -8.11 -12.88
#